data_1de82e654e27ed7ff0a796949fcc4935
#
_entry.id   1de82e654e27ed7ff0a796949fcc4935
#
_cell.length_a   1.000
_cell.length_b   1.000
_cell.length_c   1.000
_cell.angle_alpha   90.00
_cell.angle_beta   90.00
_cell.angle_gamma   90.00
#
_symmetry.space_group_name_H-M   'P 1'
#
loop_
_entity.id
_entity.type
_entity.pdbx_description
1 polymer ?
#
loop_
_entity_poly.entity_id
_entity_poly.type
_entity_poly.pdbx_seq_one_letter_code
_entity_poly.pdbx_strand_id
1 'polypeptide(L)'
;MAPRKRARTSSTGGASSSDTSVTTIKLSGGESCPSGVVELWRSGQLTDTVVTVEGRSFAAVKFMLASGSDYFRCHFNNEQMAVGAANPTLQGPVSAAAFEALHSFLYEGECSFDETRLTEVLQAANYLQVKPLERAAVAALKERLSPSNALAAWTLADQLSGTPDLAEEPLPEELAEAAKETALKCFDELDLVEHATLKQVQALVADDRLTAKSEEAVFSAVARFAEAKQPAEAELLGLLRNVRFVQMSPSFLHDTVRSWPMLDTRAGQGLLFEMVAPRVS
;
A
#
# COMPACT_ATOMS: atom_id res chain seq x y z
N MET A 1 -62.90 0.97 -47.05
CA MET A 1 -62.74 1.28 -45.61
C MET A 1 -61.71 0.33 -45.04
N ALA A 2 -60.47 0.85 -44.77
CA ALA A 2 -59.36 0.08 -44.20
C ALA A 2 -59.12 0.53 -42.74
N PRO A 3 -58.85 -0.37 -41.76
CA PRO A 3 -58.65 0.00 -40.40
C PRO A 3 -57.19 0.44 -40.14
N ARG A 4 -57.05 1.51 -39.35
CA ARG A 4 -55.79 2.11 -38.90
C ARG A 4 -55.03 1.13 -37.98
N LYS A 5 -53.73 0.92 -38.26
CA LYS A 5 -52.76 0.27 -37.36
C LYS A 5 -52.30 1.26 -36.28
N ARG A 6 -52.47 0.89 -35.01
CA ARG A 6 -51.88 1.57 -33.85
C ARG A 6 -50.39 1.19 -33.74
N ALA A 7 -49.51 2.19 -33.63
CA ALA A 7 -48.12 2.01 -33.30
C ALA A 7 -47.97 1.67 -31.80
N ARG A 8 -47.26 0.58 -31.46
CA ARG A 8 -46.80 0.26 -30.12
C ARG A 8 -45.45 0.96 -29.93
N THR A 9 -45.38 1.87 -29.01
CA THR A 9 -44.12 2.42 -28.46
C THR A 9 -43.56 1.40 -27.48
N SER A 10 -42.47 0.73 -27.84
CA SER A 10 -41.66 -0.05 -26.95
C SER A 10 -40.61 0.89 -26.31
N SER A 11 -40.78 1.20 -25.04
CA SER A 11 -39.72 1.82 -24.22
C SER A 11 -38.66 0.76 -23.90
N THR A 12 -37.56 0.81 -24.58
CA THR A 12 -36.34 0.12 -24.18
C THR A 12 -35.67 0.96 -23.07
N GLY A 13 -35.79 0.44 -21.85
CA GLY A 13 -34.96 0.91 -20.74
C GLY A 13 -33.49 0.61 -21.03
N GLY A 14 -32.70 1.64 -21.26
CA GLY A 14 -31.26 1.55 -21.32
C GLY A 14 -30.72 1.23 -19.94
N ALA A 15 -30.23 0.01 -19.73
CA ALA A 15 -29.33 -0.30 -18.64
C ALA A 15 -28.02 0.42 -18.97
N SER A 16 -27.68 1.46 -18.18
CA SER A 16 -26.35 2.03 -18.17
C SER A 16 -25.41 0.99 -17.56
N SER A 17 -24.72 0.25 -18.41
CA SER A 17 -23.50 -0.44 -18.02
C SER A 17 -22.48 0.63 -17.62
N SER A 18 -22.15 0.69 -16.34
CA SER A 18 -20.98 1.42 -15.86
C SER A 18 -19.74 0.73 -16.46
N ASP A 19 -19.26 1.28 -17.55
CA ASP A 19 -17.98 0.92 -18.15
C ASP A 19 -16.90 1.39 -17.17
N THR A 20 -16.51 0.51 -16.25
CA THR A 20 -15.35 0.71 -15.40
C THR A 20 -14.14 0.55 -16.31
N SER A 21 -13.63 1.66 -16.84
CA SER A 21 -12.42 1.67 -17.65
C SER A 21 -11.28 1.15 -16.76
N VAL A 22 -10.87 -0.09 -16.99
CA VAL A 22 -9.72 -0.71 -16.30
C VAL A 22 -8.47 -0.02 -16.78
N THR A 23 -7.81 0.73 -15.88
CA THR A 23 -6.53 1.37 -16.17
C THR A 23 -5.43 0.33 -16.12
N THR A 24 -4.73 0.13 -17.25
CA THR A 24 -3.60 -0.81 -17.35
C THR A 24 -2.29 -0.09 -17.06
N ILE A 25 -1.48 -0.63 -16.15
CA ILE A 25 -0.11 -0.20 -15.90
C ILE A 25 0.84 -1.11 -16.66
N LYS A 26 1.90 -0.50 -17.22
CA LYS A 26 3.05 -1.21 -17.77
C LYS A 26 4.28 -0.88 -16.92
N LEU A 27 4.94 -1.90 -16.39
CA LEU A 27 6.23 -1.78 -15.72
C LEU A 27 7.33 -2.36 -16.63
N SER A 28 8.49 -1.71 -16.66
CA SER A 28 9.67 -2.10 -17.42
C SER A 28 10.93 -1.86 -16.59
N GLY A 29 12.05 -2.40 -17.02
CA GLY A 29 13.35 -2.24 -16.32
C GLY A 29 14.03 -3.56 -16.02
N GLY A 30 13.43 -4.68 -16.43
CA GLY A 30 14.07 -5.98 -16.45
C GLY A 30 14.93 -6.19 -17.71
N GLU A 31 15.77 -7.21 -17.69
CA GLU A 31 16.47 -7.68 -18.87
C GLU A 31 15.54 -8.56 -19.71
N SER A 32 15.38 -8.22 -20.98
CA SER A 32 14.56 -8.99 -21.91
C SER A 32 15.37 -10.15 -22.49
N CYS A 33 14.77 -11.34 -22.52
CA CYS A 33 15.36 -12.49 -23.21
C CYS A 33 15.36 -12.30 -24.73
N PRO A 34 16.24 -12.99 -25.48
CA PRO A 34 16.10 -13.09 -26.93
C PRO A 34 14.72 -13.59 -27.34
N SER A 35 14.17 -13.03 -28.44
CA SER A 35 12.78 -13.31 -28.86
C SER A 35 12.48 -14.80 -29.00
N GLY A 36 13.44 -15.62 -29.48
CA GLY A 36 13.29 -17.07 -29.58
C GLY A 36 13.11 -17.78 -28.22
N VAL A 37 13.71 -17.24 -27.13
CA VAL A 37 13.50 -17.77 -25.78
C VAL A 37 12.09 -17.43 -25.29
N VAL A 38 11.61 -16.21 -25.54
CA VAL A 38 10.25 -15.78 -25.19
C VAL A 38 9.20 -16.60 -25.95
N GLU A 39 9.44 -16.91 -27.24
CA GLU A 39 8.54 -17.75 -28.03
C GLU A 39 8.45 -19.19 -27.49
N LEU A 40 9.59 -19.80 -27.15
CA LEU A 40 9.65 -21.14 -26.56
C LEU A 40 8.93 -21.20 -25.22
N TRP A 41 9.14 -20.20 -24.37
CA TRP A 41 8.43 -20.09 -23.11
C TRP A 41 6.92 -19.94 -23.30
N ARG A 42 6.47 -19.03 -24.16
CA ARG A 42 5.03 -18.81 -24.43
C ARG A 42 4.35 -20.06 -25.01
N SER A 43 5.06 -20.84 -25.80
CA SER A 43 4.56 -22.11 -26.34
C SER A 43 4.66 -23.28 -25.34
N GLY A 44 5.23 -23.06 -24.14
CA GLY A 44 5.45 -24.11 -23.13
C GLY A 44 6.51 -25.14 -23.51
N GLN A 45 7.35 -24.86 -24.52
CA GLN A 45 8.40 -25.74 -24.93
C GLN A 45 9.67 -25.54 -24.11
N LEU A 46 10.41 -26.62 -23.89
CA LEU A 46 11.67 -26.64 -23.13
C LEU A 46 11.55 -26.12 -21.70
N THR A 47 10.36 -26.22 -21.11
CA THR A 47 10.16 -25.95 -19.68
C THR A 47 10.60 -27.17 -18.87
N ASP A 48 11.25 -26.94 -17.74
CA ASP A 48 11.80 -27.98 -16.85
C ASP A 48 11.25 -27.92 -15.42
N THR A 49 10.30 -26.99 -15.18
CA THR A 49 9.61 -26.83 -13.90
C THR A 49 8.21 -26.27 -14.10
N VAL A 50 7.36 -26.49 -13.09
CA VAL A 50 6.02 -25.90 -12.99
C VAL A 50 5.89 -25.23 -11.63
N VAL A 51 5.62 -23.92 -11.63
CA VAL A 51 5.32 -23.18 -10.40
C VAL A 51 3.80 -23.17 -10.20
N THR A 52 3.34 -23.58 -9.04
CA THR A 52 1.91 -23.54 -8.69
C THR A 52 1.63 -22.40 -7.72
N VAL A 53 0.67 -21.54 -8.05
CA VAL A 53 0.23 -20.40 -7.23
C VAL A 53 -1.28 -20.39 -7.20
N GLU A 54 -1.87 -20.45 -6.02
CA GLU A 54 -3.35 -20.50 -5.85
C GLU A 54 -4.04 -21.55 -6.73
N GLY A 55 -3.38 -22.71 -6.92
CA GLY A 55 -3.90 -23.81 -7.76
C GLY A 55 -3.73 -23.60 -9.28
N ARG A 56 -3.23 -22.45 -9.75
CA ARG A 56 -2.82 -22.23 -11.15
C ARG A 56 -1.39 -22.68 -11.36
N SER A 57 -1.15 -23.35 -12.49
CA SER A 57 0.16 -23.88 -12.87
C SER A 57 0.80 -23.01 -13.94
N PHE A 58 2.07 -22.66 -13.74
CA PHE A 58 2.87 -21.84 -14.65
C PHE A 58 4.09 -22.63 -15.07
N ALA A 59 4.16 -23.01 -16.35
CA ALA A 59 5.32 -23.69 -16.92
C ALA A 59 6.49 -22.72 -17.04
N ALA A 60 7.66 -23.11 -16.55
CA ALA A 60 8.81 -22.21 -16.47
C ALA A 60 10.13 -22.96 -16.69
N VAL A 61 11.22 -22.20 -16.81
CA VAL A 61 12.59 -22.68 -16.87
C VAL A 61 13.31 -22.29 -15.59
N LYS A 62 13.81 -23.28 -14.84
CA LYS A 62 14.49 -23.05 -13.55
C LYS A 62 15.60 -22.01 -13.62
N PHE A 63 16.42 -22.10 -14.68
CA PHE A 63 17.50 -21.15 -14.89
C PHE A 63 16.98 -19.71 -15.00
N MET A 64 15.89 -19.49 -15.72
CA MET A 64 15.30 -18.16 -15.88
C MET A 64 14.74 -17.63 -14.57
N LEU A 65 14.00 -18.44 -13.85
CA LEU A 65 13.50 -18.07 -12.52
C LEU A 65 14.65 -17.74 -11.56
N ALA A 66 15.70 -18.58 -11.52
CA ALA A 66 16.83 -18.40 -10.61
C ALA A 66 17.76 -17.23 -11.01
N SER A 67 17.81 -16.84 -12.27
CA SER A 67 18.62 -15.69 -12.73
C SER A 67 18.01 -14.35 -12.30
N GLY A 68 16.68 -14.26 -12.28
CA GLY A 68 15.98 -13.02 -11.97
C GLY A 68 15.36 -12.94 -10.57
N SER A 69 15.47 -14.02 -9.76
CA SER A 69 14.88 -14.10 -8.42
C SER A 69 15.80 -14.83 -7.45
N ASP A 70 16.21 -14.15 -6.40
CA ASP A 70 17.04 -14.73 -5.35
C ASP A 70 16.29 -15.82 -4.57
N TYR A 71 14.96 -15.66 -4.41
CA TYR A 71 14.11 -16.69 -3.83
C TYR A 71 14.20 -18.02 -4.62
N PHE A 72 14.00 -17.99 -5.94
CA PHE A 72 14.09 -19.18 -6.78
C PHE A 72 15.52 -19.70 -6.88
N ARG A 73 16.51 -18.83 -6.88
CA ARG A 73 17.93 -19.23 -6.84
C ARG A 73 18.24 -20.04 -5.58
N CYS A 74 17.82 -19.56 -4.42
CA CYS A 74 17.98 -20.30 -3.17
C CYS A 74 17.15 -21.58 -3.14
N HIS A 75 15.92 -21.53 -3.66
CA HIS A 75 15.03 -22.69 -3.69
C HIS A 75 15.59 -23.84 -4.51
N PHE A 76 16.10 -23.56 -5.73
CA PHE A 76 16.63 -24.60 -6.62
C PHE A 76 18.05 -25.05 -6.27
N ASN A 77 18.83 -24.24 -5.56
CA ASN A 77 20.20 -24.59 -5.13
C ASN A 77 20.20 -25.36 -3.78
N ASN A 78 19.08 -25.45 -3.07
CA ASN A 78 19.03 -26.16 -1.81
C ASN A 78 18.85 -27.68 -2.02
N GLU A 79 19.94 -28.44 -1.91
CA GLU A 79 19.93 -29.90 -2.11
C GLU A 79 18.98 -30.65 -1.13
N GLN A 80 18.71 -30.10 0.05
CA GLN A 80 17.78 -30.68 1.02
C GLN A 80 16.32 -30.59 0.57
N MET A 81 16.00 -29.64 -0.30
CA MET A 81 14.68 -29.48 -0.92
C MET A 81 14.51 -30.27 -2.24
N ALA A 82 15.58 -30.92 -2.72
CA ALA A 82 15.61 -31.53 -4.05
C ALA A 82 14.56 -32.66 -4.27
N VAL A 83 14.06 -33.29 -3.24
CA VAL A 83 13.07 -34.39 -3.35
C VAL A 83 11.64 -33.91 -3.59
N GLY A 84 11.33 -32.62 -3.29
CA GLY A 84 10.02 -31.97 -3.57
C GLY A 84 10.10 -30.71 -4.40
N ALA A 85 11.31 -30.23 -4.69
CA ALA A 85 11.57 -28.88 -5.20
C ALA A 85 11.58 -28.75 -6.74
N ALA A 86 11.31 -29.84 -7.47
CA ALA A 86 11.26 -29.78 -8.92
C ALA A 86 10.14 -28.84 -9.41
N ASN A 87 9.01 -28.80 -8.70
CA ASN A 87 7.82 -28.02 -9.02
C ASN A 87 7.35 -27.26 -7.77
N PRO A 88 7.83 -26.03 -7.53
CA PRO A 88 7.48 -25.28 -6.32
C PRO A 88 6.01 -24.88 -6.29
N THR A 89 5.39 -25.04 -5.10
CA THR A 89 4.09 -24.45 -4.81
C THR A 89 4.30 -23.25 -3.90
N LEU A 90 4.00 -22.06 -4.41
CA LEU A 90 4.13 -20.82 -3.65
C LEU A 90 2.96 -20.70 -2.67
N GLN A 91 3.31 -20.41 -1.43
CA GLN A 91 2.37 -20.07 -0.35
C GLN A 91 2.80 -18.72 0.19
N GLY A 92 1.88 -17.82 0.44
CA GLY A 92 2.20 -16.50 0.98
C GLY A 92 1.56 -15.35 0.22
N PRO A 93 2.11 -14.14 0.28
CA PRO A 93 1.48 -12.94 -0.28
C PRO A 93 1.68 -12.83 -1.81
N VAL A 94 1.54 -13.94 -2.54
CA VAL A 94 1.69 -14.00 -4.00
C VAL A 94 0.41 -14.52 -4.60
N SER A 95 -0.38 -13.64 -5.22
CA SER A 95 -1.55 -14.06 -6.01
C SER A 95 -1.13 -14.61 -7.36
N ALA A 96 -1.96 -15.48 -7.96
CA ALA A 96 -1.70 -16.03 -9.29
C ALA A 96 -1.58 -14.95 -10.37
N ALA A 97 -2.32 -13.84 -10.22
CA ALA A 97 -2.25 -12.72 -11.15
C ALA A 97 -0.97 -11.88 -10.98
N ALA A 98 -0.52 -11.65 -9.73
CA ALA A 98 0.75 -10.99 -9.48
C ALA A 98 1.93 -11.85 -9.96
N PHE A 99 1.86 -13.17 -9.77
CA PHE A 99 2.86 -14.08 -10.31
C PHE A 99 2.88 -14.10 -11.82
N GLU A 100 1.75 -14.03 -12.51
CA GLU A 100 1.66 -13.95 -13.96
C GLU A 100 2.39 -12.71 -14.50
N ALA A 101 2.18 -11.54 -13.87
CA ALA A 101 2.90 -10.31 -14.22
C ALA A 101 4.41 -10.44 -13.97
N LEU A 102 4.81 -10.96 -12.81
CA LEU A 102 6.22 -11.22 -12.47
C LEU A 102 6.85 -12.22 -13.44
N HIS A 103 6.15 -13.28 -13.79
CA HIS A 103 6.62 -14.29 -14.72
C HIS A 103 6.87 -13.70 -16.12
N SER A 104 5.95 -12.88 -16.64
CA SER A 104 6.16 -12.14 -17.88
C SER A 104 7.38 -11.21 -17.78
N PHE A 105 7.52 -10.48 -16.66
CA PHE A 105 8.64 -9.58 -16.43
C PHE A 105 10.01 -10.30 -16.49
N LEU A 106 10.10 -11.51 -15.93
CA LEU A 106 11.35 -12.28 -15.95
C LEU A 106 11.80 -12.71 -17.35
N TYR A 107 10.88 -12.86 -18.31
CA TYR A 107 11.23 -13.25 -19.68
C TYR A 107 11.28 -12.08 -20.65
N GLU A 108 10.40 -11.10 -20.47
CA GLU A 108 10.20 -10.01 -21.41
C GLU A 108 10.88 -8.70 -20.98
N GLY A 109 11.33 -8.62 -19.71
CA GLY A 109 11.85 -7.39 -19.12
C GLY A 109 10.77 -6.36 -18.81
N GLU A 110 9.50 -6.68 -19.13
CA GLU A 110 8.35 -5.82 -18.91
C GLU A 110 7.10 -6.64 -18.57
N CYS A 111 6.13 -6.03 -17.92
CA CYS A 111 4.82 -6.63 -17.65
C CYS A 111 3.71 -5.58 -17.69
N SER A 112 2.48 -6.05 -17.93
CA SER A 112 1.28 -5.21 -17.93
C SER A 112 0.18 -5.86 -17.12
N PHE A 113 -0.50 -5.08 -16.28
CA PHE A 113 -1.58 -5.55 -15.40
C PHE A 113 -2.52 -4.41 -15.03
N ASP A 114 -3.65 -4.74 -14.40
CA ASP A 114 -4.60 -3.77 -13.88
C ASP A 114 -3.96 -2.94 -12.75
N GLU A 115 -4.14 -1.61 -12.78
CA GLU A 115 -3.59 -0.66 -11.79
C GLU A 115 -3.93 -1.04 -10.36
N THR A 116 -5.11 -1.58 -10.12
CA THR A 116 -5.57 -2.04 -8.79
C THR A 116 -4.68 -3.13 -8.18
N ARG A 117 -3.88 -3.81 -9.00
CA ARG A 117 -2.97 -4.90 -8.59
C ARG A 117 -1.54 -4.45 -8.32
N LEU A 118 -1.24 -3.15 -8.43
CA LEU A 118 0.13 -2.66 -8.26
C LEU A 118 0.73 -3.04 -6.89
N THR A 119 -0.06 -2.99 -5.83
CA THR A 119 0.36 -3.39 -4.48
C THR A 119 0.61 -4.90 -4.37
N GLU A 120 -0.23 -5.73 -5.01
CA GLU A 120 -0.02 -7.19 -5.05
C GLU A 120 1.26 -7.56 -5.82
N VAL A 121 1.52 -6.87 -6.95
CA VAL A 121 2.74 -7.08 -7.75
C VAL A 121 3.98 -6.65 -6.96
N LEU A 122 3.91 -5.52 -6.23
CA LEU A 122 5.00 -5.09 -5.35
C LEU A 122 5.27 -6.10 -4.23
N GLN A 123 4.23 -6.61 -3.56
CA GLN A 123 4.38 -7.64 -2.52
C GLN A 123 4.99 -8.93 -3.08
N ALA A 124 4.54 -9.37 -4.26
CA ALA A 124 5.08 -10.55 -4.91
C ALA A 124 6.55 -10.36 -5.32
N ALA A 125 6.91 -9.19 -5.88
CA ALA A 125 8.28 -8.86 -6.27
C ALA A 125 9.23 -8.84 -5.06
N ASN A 126 8.80 -8.25 -3.94
CA ASN A 126 9.55 -8.24 -2.69
C ASN A 126 9.69 -9.67 -2.13
N TYR A 127 8.58 -10.42 -2.01
CA TYR A 127 8.60 -11.78 -1.46
C TYR A 127 9.50 -12.73 -2.28
N LEU A 128 9.41 -12.65 -3.62
CA LEU A 128 10.20 -13.47 -4.53
C LEU A 128 11.57 -12.86 -4.85
N GLN A 129 11.90 -11.71 -4.25
CA GLN A 129 13.17 -11.01 -4.39
C GLN A 129 13.53 -10.74 -5.87
N VAL A 130 12.59 -10.18 -6.63
CA VAL A 130 12.79 -9.72 -7.99
C VAL A 130 13.03 -8.20 -7.97
N LYS A 131 14.25 -7.80 -7.63
CA LYS A 131 14.63 -6.41 -7.37
C LYS A 131 14.30 -5.41 -8.49
N PRO A 132 14.53 -5.71 -9.79
CA PRO A 132 14.15 -4.78 -10.85
C PRO A 132 12.66 -4.51 -10.91
N LEU A 133 11.80 -5.52 -10.69
CA LEU A 133 10.36 -5.35 -10.66
C LEU A 133 9.89 -4.59 -9.40
N GLU A 134 10.49 -4.89 -8.25
CA GLU A 134 10.22 -4.18 -7.00
C GLU A 134 10.52 -2.68 -7.16
N ARG A 135 11.69 -2.33 -7.71
CA ARG A 135 12.07 -0.94 -8.01
C ARG A 135 11.08 -0.25 -8.95
N ALA A 136 10.68 -0.90 -10.03
CA ALA A 136 9.71 -0.37 -10.98
C ALA A 136 8.33 -0.17 -10.34
N ALA A 137 7.89 -1.11 -9.49
CA ALA A 137 6.61 -1.02 -8.79
C ALA A 137 6.61 0.07 -7.71
N VAL A 138 7.69 0.23 -6.94
CA VAL A 138 7.86 1.34 -5.97
C VAL A 138 7.82 2.68 -6.70
N ALA A 139 8.54 2.84 -7.81
CA ALA A 139 8.53 4.07 -8.60
C ALA A 139 7.12 4.40 -9.10
N ALA A 140 6.41 3.42 -9.66
CA ALA A 140 5.06 3.57 -10.14
C ALA A 140 4.06 3.93 -9.03
N LEU A 141 4.23 3.37 -7.82
CA LEU A 141 3.39 3.68 -6.67
C LEU A 141 3.67 5.09 -6.12
N LYS A 142 4.95 5.51 -6.08
CA LYS A 142 5.35 6.88 -5.68
C LYS A 142 4.73 7.95 -6.59
N GLU A 143 4.68 7.72 -7.90
CA GLU A 143 4.04 8.63 -8.86
C GLU A 143 2.52 8.76 -8.68
N ARG A 144 1.88 7.76 -8.05
CA ARG A 144 0.44 7.67 -7.85
C ARG A 144 0.00 7.96 -6.42
N LEU A 145 0.91 8.41 -5.56
CA LEU A 145 0.57 8.78 -4.21
C LEU A 145 -0.46 9.93 -4.19
N SER A 146 -1.46 9.76 -3.37
CA SER A 146 -2.57 10.69 -3.17
C SER A 146 -3.04 10.64 -1.71
N PRO A 147 -3.84 11.58 -1.23
CA PRO A 147 -4.39 11.53 0.12
C PRO A 147 -5.15 10.23 0.43
N SER A 148 -5.80 9.64 -0.58
CA SER A 148 -6.60 8.42 -0.42
C SER A 148 -5.78 7.14 -0.26
N ASN A 149 -4.53 7.09 -0.72
CA ASN A 149 -3.69 5.89 -0.69
C ASN A 149 -2.38 6.04 0.12
N ALA A 150 -2.00 7.25 0.52
CA ALA A 150 -0.74 7.50 1.20
C ALA A 150 -0.55 6.67 2.48
N LEU A 151 -1.58 6.59 3.34
CA LEU A 151 -1.50 5.81 4.58
C LEU A 151 -1.38 4.30 4.31
N ALA A 152 -2.10 3.79 3.31
CA ALA A 152 -2.03 2.39 2.91
C ALA A 152 -0.65 2.06 2.29
N ALA A 153 -0.12 2.94 1.44
CA ALA A 153 1.22 2.80 0.87
C ALA A 153 2.31 2.82 1.94
N TRP A 154 2.18 3.69 2.95
CA TRP A 154 3.09 3.70 4.11
C TRP A 154 3.01 2.40 4.92
N THR A 155 1.81 1.91 5.21
CA THR A 155 1.63 0.62 5.90
C THR A 155 2.26 -0.53 5.12
N LEU A 156 2.08 -0.55 3.80
CA LEU A 156 2.70 -1.53 2.91
C LEU A 156 4.23 -1.46 2.99
N ALA A 157 4.81 -0.28 2.91
CA ALA A 157 6.25 -0.07 3.02
C ALA A 157 6.81 -0.56 4.37
N ASP A 158 6.12 -0.26 5.49
CA ASP A 158 6.50 -0.75 6.83
C ASP A 158 6.47 -2.30 6.91
N GLN A 159 5.52 -2.95 6.22
CA GLN A 159 5.44 -4.41 6.14
C GLN A 159 6.58 -5.03 5.31
N LEU A 160 6.97 -4.37 4.22
CA LEU A 160 8.03 -4.83 3.33
C LEU A 160 9.43 -4.64 3.95
N SER A 161 9.63 -3.61 4.77
CA SER A 161 10.90 -3.32 5.47
C SER A 161 11.31 -4.41 6.47
N GLY A 162 10.40 -5.31 6.87
CA GLY A 162 10.67 -6.43 7.76
C GLY A 162 11.36 -7.63 7.09
N THR A 163 11.51 -7.65 5.78
CA THR A 163 12.24 -8.71 5.06
C THR A 163 13.74 -8.43 5.12
N PRO A 164 14.57 -9.38 5.61
CA PRO A 164 16.02 -9.17 5.65
C PRO A 164 16.55 -9.07 4.22
N ASP A 165 16.80 -7.87 3.79
CA ASP A 165 17.39 -7.60 2.50
C ASP A 165 18.91 -7.55 2.64
N LEU A 166 19.61 -8.37 1.88
CA LEU A 166 21.06 -8.35 1.74
C LEU A 166 21.51 -7.33 0.68
N ALA A 167 20.58 -6.65 0.04
CA ALA A 167 20.84 -5.69 -0.99
C ALA A 167 21.00 -4.26 -0.45
N GLU A 168 21.82 -3.46 -1.09
CA GLU A 168 22.22 -2.10 -0.69
C GLU A 168 21.11 -1.03 -0.89
N GLU A 169 19.91 -1.39 -1.36
CA GLU A 169 18.86 -0.42 -1.72
C GLU A 169 17.66 -0.48 -0.77
N PRO A 170 17.39 0.59 0.00
CA PRO A 170 16.26 0.66 0.94
C PRO A 170 14.95 1.07 0.22
N LEU A 171 14.49 0.30 -0.77
CA LEU A 171 13.29 0.62 -1.56
C LEU A 171 12.01 0.78 -0.73
N PRO A 172 11.74 -0.05 0.29
CA PRO A 172 10.58 0.15 1.15
C PRO A 172 10.65 1.46 1.95
N GLU A 173 11.83 1.82 2.46
CA GLU A 173 12.05 3.07 3.20
C GLU A 173 11.80 4.30 2.34
N GLU A 174 12.21 4.27 1.06
CA GLU A 174 11.92 5.34 0.11
C GLU A 174 10.42 5.51 -0.15
N LEU A 175 9.67 4.41 -0.22
CA LEU A 175 8.22 4.45 -0.36
C LEU A 175 7.56 4.99 0.92
N ALA A 176 8.02 4.54 2.09
CA ALA A 176 7.51 5.00 3.38
C ALA A 176 7.68 6.52 3.55
N GLU A 177 8.87 7.04 3.24
CA GLU A 177 9.13 8.50 3.35
C GLU A 177 8.31 9.30 2.34
N ALA A 178 8.19 8.85 1.09
CA ALA A 178 7.36 9.53 0.08
C ALA A 178 5.86 9.51 0.47
N ALA A 179 5.37 8.41 1.00
CA ALA A 179 4.00 8.28 1.48
C ALA A 179 3.74 9.14 2.71
N LYS A 180 4.69 9.18 3.67
CA LYS A 180 4.66 10.07 4.83
C LYS A 180 4.66 11.54 4.41
N GLU A 181 5.52 11.93 3.47
CA GLU A 181 5.58 13.30 2.96
C GLU A 181 4.25 13.72 2.32
N THR A 182 3.62 12.83 1.54
CA THR A 182 2.29 13.07 0.96
C THR A 182 1.24 13.24 2.05
N ALA A 183 1.24 12.37 3.07
CA ALA A 183 0.32 12.46 4.20
C ALA A 183 0.51 13.76 5.01
N LEU A 184 1.75 14.21 5.22
CA LEU A 184 2.05 15.48 5.90
C LEU A 184 1.51 16.70 5.13
N LYS A 185 1.60 16.69 3.80
CA LYS A 185 1.11 17.79 2.94
C LYS A 185 -0.41 17.85 2.85
N CYS A 186 -1.06 16.70 2.90
CA CYS A 186 -2.51 16.57 2.68
C CYS A 186 -3.26 16.12 3.94
N PHE A 187 -2.78 16.46 5.13
CA PHE A 187 -3.29 15.95 6.40
C PHE A 187 -4.80 16.13 6.57
N ASP A 188 -5.34 17.29 6.19
CA ASP A 188 -6.78 17.58 6.32
C ASP A 188 -7.68 16.71 5.42
N GLU A 189 -7.12 16.05 4.43
CA GLU A 189 -7.83 15.21 3.45
C GLU A 189 -7.74 13.70 3.81
N LEU A 190 -6.93 13.36 4.84
CA LEU A 190 -6.72 11.97 5.24
C LEU A 190 -7.90 11.42 6.03
N ASP A 191 -8.30 10.19 5.74
CA ASP A 191 -9.15 9.42 6.63
C ASP A 191 -8.29 8.64 7.64
N LEU A 192 -7.97 9.32 8.76
CA LEU A 192 -7.19 8.71 9.83
C LEU A 192 -7.93 7.58 10.53
N VAL A 193 -9.27 7.67 10.61
CA VAL A 193 -10.09 6.67 11.32
C VAL A 193 -10.05 5.33 10.59
N GLU A 194 -10.21 5.35 9.28
CA GLU A 194 -10.27 4.11 8.49
C GLU A 194 -8.88 3.53 8.18
N HIS A 195 -7.92 4.38 7.83
CA HIS A 195 -6.69 3.94 7.20
C HIS A 195 -5.42 4.10 8.03
N ALA A 196 -5.43 4.92 9.11
CA ALA A 196 -4.23 5.16 9.90
C ALA A 196 -4.03 4.14 11.02
N THR A 197 -2.77 3.84 11.30
CA THR A 197 -2.32 3.20 12.54
C THR A 197 -1.98 4.26 13.58
N LEU A 198 -1.99 3.90 14.86
CA LEU A 198 -1.58 4.79 15.94
C LEU A 198 -0.16 5.34 15.73
N LYS A 199 0.77 4.47 15.31
CA LYS A 199 2.15 4.84 15.01
C LYS A 199 2.24 5.91 13.91
N GLN A 200 1.44 5.79 12.85
CA GLN A 200 1.39 6.77 11.77
C GLN A 200 0.83 8.12 12.25
N VAL A 201 -0.30 8.12 12.95
CA VAL A 201 -0.87 9.35 13.51
C VAL A 201 0.13 10.05 14.43
N GLN A 202 0.82 9.29 15.28
CA GLN A 202 1.84 9.80 16.19
C GLN A 202 3.02 10.42 15.42
N ALA A 203 3.49 9.74 14.36
CA ALA A 203 4.58 10.22 13.52
C ALA A 203 4.20 11.46 12.68
N LEU A 204 2.93 11.60 12.27
CA LEU A 204 2.42 12.76 11.55
C LEU A 204 2.32 13.98 12.47
N VAL A 205 1.68 13.81 13.63
CA VAL A 205 1.45 14.93 14.57
C VAL A 205 2.75 15.41 15.22
N ALA A 206 3.76 14.55 15.35
CA ALA A 206 5.07 14.89 15.88
C ALA A 206 5.99 15.60 14.88
N ASP A 207 5.68 15.54 13.57
CA ASP A 207 6.54 16.09 12.52
C ASP A 207 6.27 17.58 12.31
N ASP A 208 7.34 18.41 12.40
CA ASP A 208 7.24 19.87 12.21
C ASP A 208 6.87 20.28 10.79
N ARG A 209 6.98 19.39 9.81
CA ARG A 209 6.58 19.61 8.43
C ARG A 209 5.08 19.43 8.19
N LEU A 210 4.30 19.07 9.23
CA LEU A 210 2.87 18.87 9.12
C LEU A 210 2.17 20.14 8.59
N THR A 211 1.44 19.99 7.49
CA THR A 211 0.63 21.04 6.90
C THR A 211 -0.84 20.76 7.19
N ALA A 212 -1.42 21.51 8.09
CA ALA A 212 -2.84 21.46 8.44
C ALA A 212 -3.43 22.88 8.46
N LYS A 213 -4.75 22.99 8.32
CA LYS A 213 -5.46 24.28 8.32
C LYS A 213 -5.28 25.04 9.63
N SER A 214 -5.28 24.31 10.73
CA SER A 214 -5.08 24.86 12.09
C SER A 214 -4.78 23.74 13.08
N GLU A 215 -4.27 24.07 14.25
CA GLU A 215 -4.08 23.09 15.34
C GLU A 215 -5.40 22.57 15.89
N GLU A 216 -6.48 23.32 15.80
CA GLU A 216 -7.83 22.83 16.12
C GLU A 216 -8.27 21.72 15.16
N ALA A 217 -7.89 21.80 13.87
CA ALA A 217 -8.15 20.75 12.90
C ALA A 217 -7.34 19.50 13.23
N VAL A 218 -6.07 19.65 13.61
CA VAL A 218 -5.19 18.54 14.04
C VAL A 218 -5.78 17.85 15.27
N PHE A 219 -6.15 18.62 16.31
CA PHE A 219 -6.80 18.06 17.50
C PHE A 219 -8.09 17.33 17.17
N SER A 220 -8.95 17.93 16.33
CA SER A 220 -10.23 17.32 15.95
C SER A 220 -10.05 16.00 15.18
N ALA A 221 -9.02 15.90 14.34
CA ALA A 221 -8.68 14.68 13.64
C ALA A 221 -8.16 13.58 14.60
N VAL A 222 -7.27 13.97 15.54
CA VAL A 222 -6.76 13.10 16.60
C VAL A 222 -7.87 12.63 17.52
N ALA A 223 -8.79 13.51 17.91
CA ALA A 223 -9.92 13.18 18.78
C ALA A 223 -10.85 12.15 18.13
N ARG A 224 -11.23 12.35 16.86
CA ARG A 224 -12.02 11.36 16.11
C ARG A 224 -11.32 10.01 15.98
N PHE A 225 -10.02 10.02 15.71
CA PHE A 225 -9.21 8.80 15.67
C PHE A 225 -9.21 8.07 17.01
N ALA A 226 -8.98 8.79 18.10
CA ALA A 226 -8.95 8.22 19.45
C ALA A 226 -10.33 7.68 19.89
N GLU A 227 -11.41 8.37 19.57
CA GLU A 227 -12.78 7.91 19.85
C GLU A 227 -13.10 6.60 19.10
N ALA A 228 -12.65 6.48 17.86
CA ALA A 228 -12.90 5.29 17.05
C ALA A 228 -12.01 4.10 17.43
N LYS A 229 -10.72 4.34 17.69
CA LYS A 229 -9.73 3.28 17.94
C LYS A 229 -9.54 2.94 19.41
N GLN A 230 -9.98 3.80 20.34
CA GLN A 230 -9.89 3.61 21.80
C GLN A 230 -8.47 3.21 22.25
N PRO A 231 -7.41 4.01 21.94
CA PRO A 231 -6.06 3.73 22.36
C PRO A 231 -5.95 3.70 23.88
N ALA A 232 -4.94 3.03 24.43
CA ALA A 232 -4.66 3.07 25.85
C ALA A 232 -4.35 4.53 26.31
N GLU A 233 -4.68 4.86 27.59
CA GLU A 233 -4.51 6.23 28.09
C GLU A 233 -3.09 6.76 27.87
N ALA A 234 -2.05 5.94 28.12
CA ALA A 234 -0.66 6.33 27.92
C ALA A 234 -0.33 6.67 26.45
N GLU A 235 -0.93 5.93 25.50
CA GLU A 235 -0.78 6.14 24.07
C GLU A 235 -1.49 7.42 23.64
N LEU A 236 -2.71 7.65 24.13
CA LEU A 236 -3.45 8.87 23.89
C LEU A 236 -2.70 10.10 24.38
N LEU A 237 -2.21 10.06 25.62
CA LEU A 237 -1.44 11.17 26.19
C LEU A 237 -0.13 11.40 25.43
N GLY A 238 0.53 10.32 24.97
CA GLY A 238 1.71 10.40 24.11
C GLY A 238 1.42 11.09 22.77
N LEU A 239 0.26 10.82 22.17
CA LEU A 239 -0.21 11.47 20.96
C LEU A 239 -0.49 12.96 21.18
N LEU A 240 -1.23 13.30 22.23
CA LEU A 240 -1.65 14.66 22.55
C LEU A 240 -0.49 15.57 22.94
N ARG A 241 0.62 15.03 23.44
CA ARG A 241 1.83 15.84 23.75
C ARG A 241 2.45 16.48 22.51
N ASN A 242 2.18 15.95 21.33
CA ASN A 242 2.66 16.51 20.07
C ASN A 242 1.71 17.56 19.48
N VAL A 243 0.48 17.70 20.01
CA VAL A 243 -0.47 18.73 19.59
C VAL A 243 -0.11 20.05 20.24
N ARG A 244 -0.06 21.12 19.46
CA ARG A 244 0.41 22.46 19.90
C ARG A 244 -0.74 23.29 20.48
N PHE A 245 -1.25 22.93 21.65
CA PHE A 245 -2.41 23.57 22.30
C PHE A 245 -2.29 25.09 22.43
N VAL A 246 -1.06 25.62 22.59
CA VAL A 246 -0.81 27.07 22.68
C VAL A 246 -1.14 27.85 21.42
N GLN A 247 -1.31 27.18 20.27
CA GLN A 247 -1.67 27.80 19.00
C GLN A 247 -3.20 27.79 18.76
N MET A 248 -3.96 27.14 19.64
CA MET A 248 -5.43 27.08 19.55
C MET A 248 -6.07 28.33 20.14
N SER A 249 -7.28 28.65 19.68
CA SER A 249 -8.07 29.73 20.26
C SER A 249 -8.52 29.38 21.71
N PRO A 250 -8.58 30.39 22.61
CA PRO A 250 -9.05 30.16 23.99
C PRO A 250 -10.43 29.53 24.08
N SER A 251 -11.35 29.92 23.17
CA SER A 251 -12.69 29.36 23.10
C SER A 251 -12.67 27.87 22.76
N PHE A 252 -11.87 27.46 21.77
CA PHE A 252 -11.75 26.05 21.39
C PHE A 252 -11.14 25.20 22.52
N LEU A 253 -10.10 25.72 23.18
CA LEU A 253 -9.51 25.05 24.35
C LEU A 253 -10.53 24.84 25.47
N HIS A 254 -11.36 25.86 25.76
CA HIS A 254 -12.36 25.79 26.84
C HIS A 254 -13.53 24.89 26.44
N ASP A 255 -14.12 25.10 25.24
CA ASP A 255 -15.41 24.54 24.88
C ASP A 255 -15.27 23.11 24.29
N THR A 256 -14.12 22.80 23.67
CA THR A 256 -13.89 21.53 22.99
C THR A 256 -12.87 20.66 23.70
N VAL A 257 -11.65 21.16 23.87
CA VAL A 257 -10.55 20.32 24.39
C VAL A 257 -10.80 19.95 25.86
N ARG A 258 -11.14 20.92 26.70
CA ARG A 258 -11.35 20.71 28.15
C ARG A 258 -12.58 19.88 28.45
N SER A 259 -13.62 19.93 27.60
CA SER A 259 -14.86 19.18 27.76
C SER A 259 -14.80 17.78 27.11
N TRP A 260 -13.68 17.44 26.45
CA TRP A 260 -13.56 16.13 25.78
C TRP A 260 -13.45 14.99 26.80
N PRO A 261 -14.37 14.00 26.77
CA PRO A 261 -14.46 12.98 27.82
C PRO A 261 -13.22 12.13 28.01
N MET A 262 -12.43 11.91 26.94
CA MET A 262 -11.19 11.11 27.03
C MET A 262 -10.08 11.80 27.82
N LEU A 263 -10.19 13.12 28.09
CA LEU A 263 -9.29 13.89 28.95
C LEU A 263 -9.83 14.08 30.37
N ASP A 264 -11.03 13.56 30.70
CA ASP A 264 -11.59 13.63 32.04
C ASP A 264 -10.97 12.58 32.99
N THR A 265 -9.64 12.53 32.97
CA THR A 265 -8.81 11.71 33.86
C THR A 265 -7.81 12.61 34.58
N ARG A 266 -7.26 12.13 35.72
CA ARG A 266 -6.21 12.87 36.44
C ARG A 266 -4.99 13.15 35.55
N ALA A 267 -4.62 12.19 34.73
CA ALA A 267 -3.45 12.32 33.85
C ALA A 267 -3.76 13.26 32.66
N GLY A 268 -4.96 13.20 32.09
CA GLY A 268 -5.43 14.11 31.02
C GLY A 268 -5.50 15.56 31.49
N GLN A 269 -6.08 15.80 32.65
CA GLN A 269 -6.14 17.16 33.26
C GLN A 269 -4.72 17.67 33.60
N GLY A 270 -3.83 16.80 34.06
CA GLY A 270 -2.42 17.13 34.29
C GLY A 270 -1.71 17.55 33.01
N LEU A 271 -1.92 16.83 31.90
CA LEU A 271 -1.39 17.16 30.59
C LEU A 271 -1.85 18.53 30.10
N LEU A 272 -3.16 18.81 30.19
CA LEU A 272 -3.71 20.11 29.80
C LEU A 272 -3.10 21.25 30.60
N PHE A 273 -2.93 21.07 31.92
CA PHE A 273 -2.28 22.06 32.75
C PHE A 273 -0.82 22.31 32.34
N GLU A 274 -0.05 21.23 32.06
CA GLU A 274 1.34 21.30 31.62
C GLU A 274 1.48 22.03 30.26
N MET A 275 0.59 21.74 29.32
CA MET A 275 0.71 22.20 27.92
C MET A 275 0.11 23.61 27.69
N VAL A 276 -0.87 24.02 28.50
CA VAL A 276 -1.55 25.33 28.37
C VAL A 276 -1.03 26.36 29.39
N ALA A 277 -0.40 25.92 30.48
CA ALA A 277 0.19 26.84 31.44
C ALA A 277 1.26 27.73 30.75
N PRO A 278 1.24 29.05 30.96
CA PRO A 278 2.26 29.92 30.41
C PRO A 278 3.62 29.48 30.96
N ARG A 279 4.56 29.17 30.06
CA ARG A 279 5.96 28.99 30.44
C ARG A 279 6.45 30.33 30.96
N VAL A 280 6.44 30.51 32.26
CA VAL A 280 7.08 31.63 32.92
C VAL A 280 8.56 31.39 32.74
N SER A 281 9.19 32.09 31.79
CA SER A 281 10.64 32.21 31.61
C SER A 281 11.14 33.35 32.43
#